data_c971e3afb34d185f1854e026b31aa299
#
_entry.id   c971e3afb34d185f1854e026b31aa299
#
_cell.length_a   1.000
_cell.length_b   1.000
_cell.length_c   1.000
_cell.angle_alpha   90.00
_cell.angle_beta   90.00
_cell.angle_gamma   90.00
#
_symmetry.space_group_name_H-M   'P 1'
#
loop_
_entity.id
_entity.type
_entity.pdbx_description
1 polymer ?
#
loop_
_entity_poly.entity_id
_entity_poly.type
_entity_poly.pdbx_seq_one_letter_code
_entity_poly.pdbx_strand_id
1 'polypeptide(L)'
;MKRKKIYITRGDRKMQIDYEKYARIFKVMSDPKRLKIIDMLSGGELCACKILEEFHITQPTLSHDMKLMCDLGIVKARKEGKWMQYSLDLDVMNEVYKTVGRLMIPGDYAGLLNCNCNTEKEEK
;
A
#
# COMPACT_ATOMS: atom_id res chain seq x y z
N MET A 1 -3.57 15.67 10.07
CA MET A 1 -3.41 15.23 10.50
C MET A 1 -2.66 14.62 10.76
N LYS A 2 -2.60 14.18 11.13
CA LYS A 2 -1.81 13.61 11.46
C LYS A 2 -1.87 12.38 11.56
N ARG A 3 -1.84 11.73 10.91
CA ARG A 3 -1.80 10.58 10.98
C ARG A 3 -0.76 10.14 11.74
N LYS A 4 -0.88 9.54 12.57
CA LYS A 4 0.03 9.15 13.38
C LYS A 4 0.83 8.17 12.78
N LYS A 5 1.91 7.98 13.03
CA LYS A 5 2.69 7.08 12.49
C LYS A 5 2.33 5.76 12.88
N ILE A 6 2.41 4.78 12.10
CA ILE A 6 2.11 3.43 12.37
C ILE A 6 3.38 2.70 12.63
N TYR A 7 3.55 2.21 13.82
CA TYR A 7 4.75 1.50 14.15
C TYR A 7 4.53 0.03 14.17
N ILE A 8 5.53 -0.73 13.84
CA ILE A 8 5.45 -2.16 13.88
C ILE A 8 6.02 -2.62 15.16
N THR A 9 5.40 -2.31 16.25
CA THR A 9 5.92 -2.70 17.52
C THR A 9 5.03 -3.71 18.11
N ARG A 10 5.56 -4.86 18.45
CA ARG A 10 4.83 -5.86 18.95
C ARG A 10 4.07 -5.47 20.09
N GLY A 11 4.13 -5.04 20.96
CA GLY A 11 3.33 -4.76 22.09
C GLY A 11 2.58 -3.47 22.07
N ASP A 12 2.63 -2.80 20.95
CA ASP A 12 1.98 -1.51 20.88
C ASP A 12 0.51 -1.65 20.62
N ARG A 13 -0.29 -1.76 21.66
CA ARG A 13 -1.65 -1.89 21.50
C ARG A 13 -2.32 -0.67 21.10
N LYS A 14 -1.75 0.46 21.26
CA LYS A 14 -2.35 1.69 20.88
C LYS A 14 -2.26 1.93 19.42
N MET A 15 -1.46 1.17 18.70
CA MET A 15 -1.34 1.39 17.31
C MET A 15 -2.65 1.11 16.65
N GLN A 16 -3.18 2.07 15.96
CA GLN A 16 -4.39 1.90 15.27
C GLN A 16 -4.19 1.92 13.80
N ILE A 17 -4.78 1.00 13.08
CA ILE A 17 -4.68 0.93 11.64
C ILE A 17 -5.98 1.42 11.06
N ASP A 18 -5.89 2.30 10.10
CA ASP A 18 -7.07 2.77 9.39
C ASP A 18 -7.42 1.70 8.37
N TYR A 19 -8.23 0.76 8.77
CA TYR A 19 -8.51 -0.40 7.93
C TYR A 19 -9.17 -0.01 6.60
N GLU A 20 -10.01 0.98 6.59
CA GLU A 20 -10.63 1.38 5.36
C GLU A 20 -9.62 1.97 4.39
N LYS A 21 -8.72 2.78 4.89
CA LYS A 21 -7.72 3.38 4.05
C LYS A 21 -6.83 2.33 3.43
N TYR A 22 -6.35 1.39 4.25
CA TYR A 22 -5.43 0.39 3.72
C TYR A 22 -6.14 -0.64 2.85
N ALA A 23 -7.42 -0.90 3.13
CA ALA A 23 -8.17 -1.79 2.25
C ALA A 23 -8.27 -1.17 0.86
N ARG A 24 -8.46 0.15 0.78
CA ARG A 24 -8.51 0.80 -0.52
C ARG A 24 -7.16 0.74 -1.21
N ILE A 25 -6.09 0.92 -0.47
CA ILE A 25 -4.76 0.85 -1.05
C ILE A 25 -4.50 -0.56 -1.57
N PHE A 26 -4.80 -1.57 -0.76
CA PHE A 26 -4.55 -2.93 -1.19
C PHE A 26 -5.42 -3.31 -2.38
N LYS A 27 -6.64 -2.78 -2.44
CA LYS A 27 -7.51 -3.09 -3.55
C LYS A 27 -6.91 -2.55 -4.85
N VAL A 28 -6.38 -1.36 -4.83
CA VAL A 28 -5.77 -0.79 -6.01
C VAL A 28 -4.50 -1.54 -6.35
N MET A 29 -3.75 -1.97 -5.35
CA MET A 29 -2.53 -2.69 -5.60
C MET A 29 -2.75 -4.13 -6.04
N SER A 30 -3.96 -4.67 -5.85
CA SER A 30 -4.18 -6.05 -6.17
C SER A 30 -4.51 -6.23 -7.66
N ASP A 31 -3.59 -5.81 -8.49
CA ASP A 31 -3.71 -5.96 -9.92
C ASP A 31 -2.28 -6.22 -10.42
N PRO A 32 -2.05 -7.26 -11.20
CA PRO A 32 -0.69 -7.60 -11.60
C PRO A 32 0.03 -6.46 -12.30
N LYS A 33 -0.67 -5.72 -13.14
CA LYS A 33 -0.05 -4.64 -13.85
C LYS A 33 0.39 -3.55 -12.90
N ARG A 34 -0.47 -3.20 -11.97
CA ARG A 34 -0.12 -2.14 -11.02
C ARG A 34 0.98 -2.57 -10.08
N LEU A 35 1.00 -3.84 -9.68
CA LEU A 35 2.10 -4.32 -8.86
C LEU A 35 3.41 -4.21 -9.61
N LYS A 36 3.41 -4.53 -10.90
CA LYS A 36 4.63 -4.43 -11.66
C LYS A 36 5.06 -2.98 -11.79
N ILE A 37 4.13 -2.06 -11.96
CA ILE A 37 4.48 -0.66 -12.04
C ILE A 37 5.13 -0.20 -10.73
N ILE A 38 4.55 -0.60 -9.60
CA ILE A 38 5.12 -0.22 -8.31
C ILE A 38 6.53 -0.78 -8.18
N ASP A 39 6.73 -2.02 -8.60
CA ASP A 39 8.04 -2.64 -8.54
C ASP A 39 9.03 -1.88 -9.43
N MET A 40 8.60 -1.47 -10.61
CA MET A 40 9.46 -0.70 -11.49
C MET A 40 9.83 0.64 -10.87
N LEU A 41 8.86 1.28 -10.22
CA LEU A 41 9.11 2.58 -9.62
C LEU A 41 9.95 2.48 -8.34
N SER A 42 10.12 1.28 -7.81
CA SER A 42 10.95 1.13 -6.62
C SER A 42 12.40 1.45 -6.94
N GLY A 43 12.78 1.45 -8.20
CA GLY A 43 14.13 1.80 -8.59
C GLY A 43 14.32 3.28 -8.82
N GLY A 44 13.28 4.07 -8.70
CA GLY A 44 13.38 5.51 -8.89
C GLY A 44 12.34 6.02 -9.84
N GLU A 45 12.35 7.32 -10.07
CA GLU A 45 11.39 7.95 -10.93
C GLU A 45 11.51 7.45 -12.37
N LEU A 46 10.38 7.24 -13.04
CA LEU A 46 10.36 6.80 -14.41
C LEU A 46 9.38 7.64 -15.23
N CYS A 47 9.76 7.86 -16.47
CA CYS A 47 8.88 8.50 -17.42
C CYS A 47 7.75 7.55 -17.80
N ALA A 48 6.57 8.09 -18.05
CA ALA A 48 5.47 7.26 -18.50
C ALA A 48 5.87 6.49 -19.76
N CYS A 49 6.71 7.06 -20.60
CA CYS A 49 7.12 6.37 -21.82
C CYS A 49 7.90 5.10 -21.51
N LYS A 50 8.68 5.12 -20.42
CA LYS A 50 9.42 3.92 -20.09
C LYS A 50 8.48 2.85 -19.54
N ILE A 51 7.49 3.27 -18.79
CA ILE A 51 6.54 2.32 -18.24
C ILE A 51 5.76 1.68 -19.39
N LEU A 52 5.37 2.49 -20.37
CA LEU A 52 4.60 1.95 -21.47
C LEU A 52 5.38 0.93 -22.28
N GLU A 53 6.71 1.04 -22.30
CA GLU A 53 7.51 0.07 -23.03
C GLU A 53 7.38 -1.33 -22.45
N GLU A 54 7.01 -1.44 -21.19
CA GLU A 54 6.92 -2.74 -20.54
C GLU A 54 5.54 -3.38 -20.67
N PHE A 55 4.58 -2.67 -21.19
CA PHE A 55 3.23 -3.19 -21.27
C PHE A 55 2.64 -2.97 -22.64
N HIS A 56 1.64 -3.77 -22.98
CA HIS A 56 0.94 -3.56 -24.24
C HIS A 56 -0.38 -2.88 -23.90
N ILE A 57 -0.30 -1.67 -23.42
CA ILE A 57 -1.50 -0.93 -23.06
C ILE A 57 -1.38 0.47 -23.65
N THR A 58 -2.49 1.15 -23.72
CA THR A 58 -2.51 2.49 -24.28
C THR A 58 -2.13 3.48 -23.23
N GLN A 59 -1.76 4.67 -23.67
CA GLN A 59 -1.42 5.72 -22.75
C GLN A 59 -2.61 6.10 -21.85
N PRO A 60 -3.85 6.19 -22.37
CA PRO A 60 -4.97 6.48 -21.45
C PRO A 60 -5.17 5.41 -20.38
N THR A 61 -4.91 4.14 -20.72
CA THR A 61 -5.04 3.09 -19.74
C THR A 61 -4.00 3.26 -18.64
N LEU A 62 -2.77 3.57 -19.01
CA LEU A 62 -1.73 3.82 -18.02
C LEU A 62 -2.11 5.02 -17.17
N SER A 63 -2.58 6.09 -17.80
CA SER A 63 -2.96 7.29 -17.06
C SER A 63 -4.04 6.98 -16.03
N HIS A 64 -4.99 6.13 -16.39
CA HIS A 64 -6.05 5.77 -15.46
C HIS A 64 -5.47 5.01 -14.26
N ASP A 65 -4.60 4.05 -14.52
CA ASP A 65 -3.99 3.29 -13.43
C ASP A 65 -3.17 4.21 -12.53
N MET A 66 -2.42 5.11 -13.14
CA MET A 66 -1.58 5.99 -12.35
C MET A 66 -2.42 6.96 -11.53
N LYS A 67 -3.56 7.39 -12.09
CA LYS A 67 -4.41 8.29 -11.34
C LYS A 67 -4.95 7.61 -10.10
N LEU A 68 -5.33 6.34 -10.21
CA LEU A 68 -5.82 5.63 -9.04
C LEU A 68 -4.75 5.57 -7.96
N MET A 69 -3.52 5.35 -8.35
CA MET A 69 -2.45 5.24 -7.37
C MET A 69 -2.05 6.61 -6.82
N CYS A 70 -2.16 7.64 -7.66
CA CYS A 70 -1.88 8.99 -7.18
C CYS A 70 -2.95 9.45 -6.20
N ASP A 71 -4.20 9.12 -6.47
CA ASP A 71 -5.29 9.52 -5.58
C ASP A 71 -5.14 8.91 -4.19
N LEU A 72 -4.50 7.77 -4.10
CA LEU A 72 -4.26 7.15 -2.81
C LEU A 72 -2.95 7.57 -2.18
N GLY A 73 -2.19 8.38 -2.89
CA GLY A 73 -0.95 8.89 -2.36
C GLY A 73 0.25 7.99 -2.48
N ILE A 74 0.12 6.82 -3.12
CA ILE A 74 1.27 5.93 -3.21
C ILE A 74 2.20 6.29 -4.36
N VAL A 75 1.71 7.04 -5.34
CA VAL A 75 2.50 7.47 -6.47
C VAL A 75 2.41 8.98 -6.58
N LYS A 76 3.52 9.60 -6.96
CA LYS A 76 3.55 11.04 -7.24
C LYS A 76 3.81 11.22 -8.71
N ALA A 77 3.24 12.27 -9.27
CA ALA A 77 3.39 12.57 -10.68
C ALA A 77 3.85 14.00 -10.87
N ARG A 78 4.76 14.20 -11.79
CA ARG A 78 5.13 15.56 -12.15
C ARG A 78 5.26 15.61 -13.66
N LYS A 79 4.93 16.74 -14.23
CA LYS A 79 4.98 16.85 -15.66
C LYS A 79 6.32 17.39 -16.09
N GLU A 80 6.90 16.78 -17.09
CA GLU A 80 8.13 17.27 -17.64
C GLU A 80 8.03 17.16 -19.13
N GLY A 81 7.92 18.30 -19.81
CA GLY A 81 7.68 18.29 -21.22
C GLY A 81 6.30 17.74 -21.50
N LYS A 82 6.21 16.84 -22.43
CA LYS A 82 4.92 16.26 -22.73
C LYS A 82 4.71 14.93 -22.05
N TRP A 83 5.65 14.50 -21.23
CA TRP A 83 5.48 13.23 -20.54
C TRP A 83 5.36 13.44 -19.04
N MET A 84 4.61 12.55 -18.42
CA MET A 84 4.54 12.56 -16.97
C MET A 84 5.68 11.71 -16.44
N GLN A 85 6.22 12.14 -15.31
CA GLN A 85 7.23 11.38 -14.59
C GLN A 85 6.57 10.89 -13.31
N TYR A 86 6.72 9.62 -13.02
CA TYR A 86 6.07 9.03 -11.87
C TYR A 86 7.10 8.50 -10.88
N SER A 87 6.78 8.60 -9.61
CA SER A 87 7.65 8.06 -8.57
C SER A 87 6.81 7.61 -7.41
N LEU A 88 7.35 6.75 -6.57
CA LEU A 88 6.63 6.32 -5.39
C LEU A 88 6.78 7.37 -4.31
N ASP A 89 5.73 7.52 -3.50
CA ASP A 89 5.85 8.35 -2.33
C ASP A 89 6.42 7.44 -1.26
N LEU A 90 7.70 7.60 -0.96
CA LEU A 90 8.37 6.66 -0.08
C LEU A 90 7.85 6.69 1.34
N ASP A 91 7.37 7.85 1.79
CA ASP A 91 6.81 7.90 3.13
C ASP A 91 5.54 7.08 3.21
N VAL A 92 4.69 7.20 2.19
CA VAL A 92 3.46 6.44 2.16
C VAL A 92 3.77 4.97 2.01
N MET A 93 4.74 4.62 1.14
CA MET A 93 5.09 3.21 0.96
C MET A 93 5.65 2.62 2.24
N ASN A 94 6.36 3.42 3.01
CA ASN A 94 6.89 2.94 4.27
C ASN A 94 5.74 2.67 5.26
N GLU A 95 4.71 3.51 5.25
CA GLU A 95 3.56 3.26 6.08
C GLU A 95 2.83 2.00 5.66
N VAL A 96 2.73 1.78 4.34
CA VAL A 96 2.09 0.58 3.85
C VAL A 96 2.89 -0.64 4.27
N TYR A 97 4.22 -0.55 4.15
CA TYR A 97 5.09 -1.64 4.54
C TYR A 97 4.91 -1.99 6.02
N LYS A 98 4.89 -0.97 6.86
CA LYS A 98 4.73 -1.22 8.28
C LYS A 98 3.37 -1.80 8.61
N THR A 99 2.34 -1.35 7.91
CA THR A 99 1.00 -1.86 8.13
C THR A 99 0.91 -3.33 7.73
N VAL A 100 1.50 -3.68 6.57
CA VAL A 100 1.49 -5.06 6.15
C VAL A 100 2.28 -5.90 7.15
N GLY A 101 3.41 -5.39 7.61
CA GLY A 101 4.19 -6.12 8.59
C GLY A 101 3.41 -6.35 9.87
N ARG A 102 2.68 -5.33 10.31
CA ARG A 102 1.89 -5.46 11.51
C ARG A 102 0.82 -6.54 11.32
N LEU A 103 0.21 -6.59 10.14
CA LEU A 103 -0.83 -7.56 9.89
C LEU A 103 -0.29 -8.98 9.75
N MET A 104 0.94 -9.11 9.31
CA MET A 104 1.50 -10.43 9.08
C MET A 104 2.33 -11.00 10.19
N ILE A 105 2.78 -10.17 11.10
CA ILE A 105 3.60 -10.65 12.18
C ILE A 105 2.70 -11.08 13.32
N PRO A 106 2.89 -12.27 13.86
CA PRO A 106 2.07 -12.72 14.96
C PRO A 106 2.21 -11.74 16.11
N GLY A 107 1.12 -11.30 16.64
CA GLY A 107 1.17 -10.31 17.67
C GLY A 107 0.29 -10.63 18.83
N ASP A 108 -0.03 -9.62 19.57
CA ASP A 108 -0.78 -9.76 20.78
C ASP A 108 -2.25 -9.52 20.63
N TYR A 109 -2.73 -9.50 19.43
CA TYR A 109 -4.13 -9.16 19.24
C TYR A 109 -5.03 -10.13 19.96
N ALA A 110 -4.67 -11.40 19.98
CA ALA A 110 -5.47 -12.38 20.67
C ALA A 110 -5.51 -12.08 22.15
N GLY A 111 -4.41 -11.62 22.68
CA GLY A 111 -4.39 -11.25 24.07
C GLY A 111 -5.26 -10.06 24.37
N LEU A 112 -5.36 -9.16 23.39
CA LEU A 112 -6.19 -8.01 23.59
C LEU A 112 -7.64 -8.41 23.67
N LEU A 113 -8.05 -9.35 22.87
CA LEU A 113 -9.44 -9.74 22.87
C LEU A 113 -9.82 -10.52 24.09
N ASN A 114 -8.86 -11.25 24.64
CA ASN A 114 -9.10 -11.96 25.86
C ASN A 114 -10.41 -12.72 25.78
N CYS A 115 -10.57 -13.48 24.75
CA CYS A 115 -11.81 -14.16 24.56
C CYS A 115 -11.83 -15.49 25.23
N ASN A 116 -12.82 -15.74 26.05
CA ASN A 116 -12.93 -16.99 26.70
C ASN A 116 -13.66 -18.01 25.87
N CYS A 117 -14.21 -17.61 24.79
CA CYS A 117 -14.96 -18.55 24.01
C CYS A 117 -14.10 -19.63 23.45
N ASN A 118 -12.81 -19.38 23.32
CA ASN A 118 -11.97 -20.39 22.82
C ASN A 118 -11.92 -21.56 23.71
N THR A 119 -11.97 -21.32 24.99
CA THR A 119 -11.88 -22.39 25.90
C THR A 119 -13.01 -23.30 25.70
N GLU A 120 -14.15 -22.76 25.50
CA GLU A 120 -15.24 -23.59 25.33
C GLU A 120 -15.17 -24.37 24.08
N LYS A 121 -14.67 -23.77 23.04
CA LYS A 121 -14.56 -24.49 21.87
C LYS A 121 -13.66 -25.59 21.99
N GLU A 122 -12.61 -25.45 22.67
CA GLU A 122 -11.69 -26.50 22.77
C GLU A 122 -12.23 -27.65 23.47
N GLU A 123 -13.15 -27.46 24.31
CA GLU A 123 -13.66 -28.53 24.98
C GLU A 123 -14.44 -29.42 24.16
N LYS A 124 -14.90 -28.97 23.04
CA LYS A 124 -15.66 -29.77 22.29
C LYS A 124 -15.00 -30.56 21.53
#